data_b37a1c85c3848b84415b306e6c18cffa
#
_entry.id   b37a1c85c3848b84415b306e6c18cffa
#
_cell.length_a   1.000
_cell.length_b   1.000
_cell.length_c   1.000
_cell.angle_alpha   90.00
_cell.angle_beta   90.00
_cell.angle_gamma   90.00
#
_symmetry.space_group_name_H-M   'P 1'
#
loop_
_entity.id
_entity.type
_entity.pdbx_description
1 polymer ?
#
loop_
_entity_poly.entity_id
_entity_poly.type
_entity_poly.pdbx_seq_one_letter_code
_entity_poly.pdbx_strand_id
1 'polypeptide(L)'
;MPANVTIRIQEADFDIAREMAALTKGRADIGAVVSFSGICRGSEGGETIAALTLEHYPGMAEAEIARHAETAMSRWPLTGLSVIHRVGRITAGENIVLVLTASQHRQAAFAAAEFLMDYLKANAPFWKREESAAGTNWVDARSQDDAAAARWTKS
;
A
#
# COMPACT_ATOMS: atom_id res chain seq x y z
N MET A 1 17.98 16.39 6.71
CA MET A 1 18.03 15.54 5.51
C MET A 1 16.65 15.47 4.87
N PRO A 2 16.57 15.48 3.55
CA PRO A 2 15.29 15.28 2.89
C PRO A 2 14.75 13.88 3.16
N ALA A 3 13.44 13.74 3.14
CA ALA A 3 12.80 12.45 3.30
C ALA A 3 13.10 11.54 2.10
N ASN A 4 13.27 10.26 2.36
CA ASN A 4 13.50 9.25 1.33
C ASN A 4 12.16 8.67 0.91
N VAL A 5 11.71 8.97 -0.31
CA VAL A 5 10.40 8.54 -0.83
C VAL A 5 10.62 7.59 -2.00
N THR A 6 10.02 6.40 -1.91
CA THR A 6 10.04 5.40 -2.98
C THR A 6 8.60 4.99 -3.30
N ILE A 7 8.25 5.06 -4.58
CA ILE A 7 6.95 4.61 -5.07
C ILE A 7 7.21 3.73 -6.28
N ARG A 8 6.80 2.44 -6.19
CA ARG A 8 6.97 1.50 -7.30
C ARG A 8 5.72 0.67 -7.50
N ILE A 9 5.39 0.43 -8.76
CA ILE A 9 4.37 -0.54 -9.17
C ILE A 9 5.10 -1.57 -10.02
N GLN A 10 4.98 -2.84 -9.66
CA GLN A 10 5.77 -3.91 -10.28
C GLN A 10 5.02 -5.24 -10.23
N GLU A 11 5.31 -6.13 -11.16
CA GLU A 11 4.78 -7.50 -11.14
C GLU A 11 5.55 -8.39 -10.16
N ALA A 12 6.87 -8.19 -10.09
CA ALA A 12 7.75 -8.98 -9.23
C ALA A 12 7.44 -8.78 -7.75
N ASP A 13 7.69 -9.80 -6.97
CA ASP A 13 7.62 -9.71 -5.51
C ASP A 13 8.67 -8.72 -4.98
N PHE A 14 8.51 -8.33 -3.74
CA PHE A 14 9.43 -7.46 -3.04
C PHE A 14 10.01 -8.18 -1.81
N ASP A 15 11.17 -7.75 -1.39
CA ASP A 15 11.83 -8.24 -0.18
C ASP A 15 11.70 -7.17 0.90
N ILE A 16 10.88 -7.44 1.91
CA ILE A 16 10.57 -6.47 2.97
C ILE A 16 11.85 -6.03 3.71
N ALA A 17 12.72 -6.98 4.02
CA ALA A 17 13.97 -6.67 4.73
C ALA A 17 14.88 -5.77 3.91
N ARG A 18 14.97 -6.03 2.62
CA ARG A 18 15.77 -5.20 1.70
C ARG A 18 15.19 -3.78 1.58
N GLU A 19 13.89 -3.65 1.45
CA GLU A 19 13.25 -2.34 1.36
C GLU A 19 13.37 -1.56 2.66
N MET A 20 13.27 -2.25 3.80
CA MET A 20 13.49 -1.65 5.11
C MET A 20 14.92 -1.13 5.25
N ALA A 21 15.90 -1.93 4.84
CA ALA A 21 17.31 -1.55 4.89
C ALA A 21 17.58 -0.35 3.97
N ALA A 22 17.00 -0.33 2.78
CA ALA A 22 17.15 0.78 1.84
C ALA A 22 16.58 2.08 2.41
N LEU A 23 15.45 1.99 3.12
CA LEU A 23 14.81 3.16 3.72
C LEU A 23 15.64 3.75 4.86
N THR A 24 16.28 2.91 5.66
CA THR A 24 16.93 3.32 6.90
C THR A 24 18.44 3.53 6.79
N LYS A 25 19.05 3.09 5.70
CA LYS A 25 20.50 3.12 5.52
C LYS A 25 21.07 4.53 5.66
N GLY A 26 22.04 4.68 6.55
CA GLY A 26 22.73 5.95 6.75
C GLY A 26 21.88 7.04 7.39
N ARG A 27 20.74 6.70 7.98
CA ARG A 27 19.81 7.65 8.57
C ARG A 27 19.83 7.55 10.08
N ALA A 28 20.26 8.62 10.74
CA ALA A 28 20.25 8.72 12.20
C ALA A 28 19.01 9.46 12.72
N ASP A 29 18.18 9.98 11.83
CA ASP A 29 16.99 10.74 12.16
C ASP A 29 15.71 9.87 12.24
N ILE A 30 15.84 8.57 12.01
CA ILE A 30 14.71 7.63 12.08
C ILE A 30 14.68 6.98 13.46
N GLY A 31 13.60 7.20 14.19
CA GLY A 31 13.37 6.56 15.48
C GLY A 31 12.32 5.45 15.41
N ALA A 32 11.49 5.44 14.37
CA ALA A 32 10.42 4.46 14.23
C ALA A 32 10.15 4.18 12.75
N VAL A 33 9.90 2.91 12.44
CA VAL A 33 9.41 2.49 11.12
C VAL A 33 8.20 1.59 11.32
N VAL A 34 7.13 1.89 10.59
CA VAL A 34 5.94 1.03 10.55
C VAL A 34 5.91 0.35 9.20
N SER A 35 5.71 -0.96 9.19
CA SER A 35 5.59 -1.77 7.97
C SER A 35 4.20 -2.39 7.93
N PHE A 36 3.51 -2.18 6.81
CA PHE A 36 2.26 -2.86 6.50
C PHE A 36 2.47 -3.70 5.26
N SER A 37 2.07 -4.97 5.33
CA SER A 37 2.11 -5.89 4.20
C SER A 37 0.70 -6.40 3.92
N GLY A 38 0.23 -6.19 2.69
CA GLY A 38 -1.00 -6.82 2.21
C GLY A 38 -0.68 -8.12 1.50
N ILE A 39 -1.43 -9.16 1.81
CA ILE A 39 -1.20 -10.51 1.28
C ILE A 39 -2.49 -11.02 0.65
N CYS A 40 -2.38 -11.76 -0.44
CA CYS A 40 -3.53 -12.35 -1.11
C CYS A 40 -4.10 -13.46 -0.25
N ARG A 41 -5.35 -13.31 0.19
CA ARG A 41 -6.03 -14.31 0.99
C ARG A 41 -6.47 -15.49 0.13
N GLY A 42 -6.47 -16.67 0.72
CA GLY A 42 -6.93 -17.90 0.05
C GLY A 42 -8.43 -18.14 0.14
N SER A 43 -9.18 -17.22 0.76
CA SER A 43 -10.64 -17.34 0.88
C SER A 43 -11.29 -15.97 1.08
N GLU A 44 -12.51 -15.85 0.61
CA GLU A 44 -13.34 -14.65 0.76
C GLU A 44 -14.79 -15.10 0.88
N GLY A 45 -15.46 -14.72 1.99
CA GLY A 45 -16.87 -15.05 2.20
C GLY A 45 -17.18 -16.56 2.14
N GLY A 46 -16.25 -17.42 2.58
CA GLY A 46 -16.41 -18.87 2.55
C GLY A 46 -16.00 -19.52 1.23
N GLU A 47 -15.67 -18.75 0.20
CA GLU A 47 -15.18 -19.28 -1.07
C GLU A 47 -13.65 -19.30 -1.08
N THR A 48 -13.10 -20.36 -1.70
CA THR A 48 -11.66 -20.46 -1.94
C THR A 48 -11.28 -19.55 -3.12
N ILE A 49 -10.28 -18.71 -2.89
CA ILE A 49 -9.74 -17.82 -3.91
C ILE A 49 -8.37 -18.36 -4.31
N ALA A 50 -8.22 -18.71 -5.60
CA ALA A 50 -6.95 -19.23 -6.12
C ALA A 50 -5.97 -18.10 -6.39
N ALA A 51 -6.45 -16.98 -6.93
CA ALA A 51 -5.62 -15.85 -7.30
C ALA A 51 -6.47 -14.60 -7.45
N LEU A 52 -5.80 -13.45 -7.41
CA LEU A 52 -6.37 -12.20 -7.88
C LEU A 52 -5.47 -11.61 -8.96
N THR A 53 -6.05 -10.84 -9.86
CA THR A 53 -5.31 -10.10 -10.86
C THR A 53 -5.59 -8.62 -10.69
N LEU A 54 -4.53 -7.83 -10.58
CA LEU A 54 -4.61 -6.38 -10.48
C LEU A 54 -4.13 -5.76 -11.77
N GLU A 55 -4.93 -4.87 -12.32
CA GLU A 55 -4.61 -4.11 -13.53
C GLU A 55 -4.58 -2.62 -13.21
N HIS A 56 -3.76 -1.87 -13.91
CA HIS A 56 -3.60 -0.44 -13.69
C HIS A 56 -3.28 0.27 -15.01
N TYR A 57 -3.48 1.58 -15.04
CA TYR A 57 -2.95 2.43 -16.10
C TYR A 57 -1.55 2.89 -15.71
N PRO A 58 -0.51 2.50 -16.47
CA PRO A 58 0.85 2.94 -16.20
C PRO A 58 0.95 4.47 -16.18
N GLY A 59 1.66 5.00 -15.20
CA GLY A 59 1.81 6.43 -14.99
C GLY A 59 0.71 7.03 -14.13
N MET A 60 -0.55 6.66 -14.35
CA MET A 60 -1.67 7.20 -13.55
C MET A 60 -1.64 6.67 -12.12
N ALA A 61 -1.41 5.38 -11.95
CA ALA A 61 -1.38 4.76 -10.63
C ALA A 61 -0.22 5.31 -9.79
N GLU A 62 0.96 5.43 -10.38
CA GLU A 62 2.12 5.99 -9.71
C GLU A 62 1.87 7.44 -9.29
N ALA A 63 1.28 8.25 -10.18
CA ALA A 63 0.98 9.65 -9.90
C ALA A 63 -0.04 9.79 -8.76
N GLU A 64 -1.05 8.95 -8.74
CA GLU A 64 -2.07 8.97 -7.70
C GLU A 64 -1.50 8.58 -6.34
N ILE A 65 -0.67 7.55 -6.30
CA ILE A 65 0.02 7.16 -5.06
C ILE A 65 0.98 8.25 -4.60
N ALA A 66 1.72 8.86 -5.53
CA ALA A 66 2.63 9.95 -5.21
C ALA A 66 1.88 11.15 -4.61
N ARG A 67 0.69 11.44 -5.11
CA ARG A 67 -0.15 12.52 -4.56
C ARG A 67 -0.55 12.25 -3.12
N HIS A 68 -0.93 11.02 -2.79
CA HIS A 68 -1.26 10.64 -1.42
C HIS A 68 -0.01 10.64 -0.52
N ALA A 69 1.13 10.25 -1.06
CA ALA A 69 2.40 10.32 -0.34
C ALA A 69 2.76 11.77 0.02
N GLU A 70 2.60 12.69 -0.92
CA GLU A 70 2.82 14.12 -0.65
C GLU A 70 1.90 14.65 0.43
N THR A 71 0.63 14.24 0.41
CA THR A 71 -0.32 14.62 1.44
C THR A 71 0.11 14.09 2.82
N ALA A 72 0.55 12.84 2.89
CA ALA A 72 1.06 12.27 4.14
C ALA A 72 2.29 13.04 4.64
N MET A 73 3.22 13.37 3.74
CA MET A 73 4.41 14.15 4.08
C MET A 73 4.08 15.54 4.58
N SER A 74 2.98 16.13 4.12
CA SER A 74 2.54 17.45 4.57
C SER A 74 1.85 17.41 5.93
N ARG A 75 1.23 16.28 6.28
CA ARG A 75 0.47 16.14 7.53
C ARG A 75 1.33 15.69 8.71
N TRP A 76 2.35 14.88 8.45
CA TRP A 76 3.18 14.29 9.51
C TRP A 76 4.65 14.49 9.21
N PRO A 77 5.48 14.60 10.27
CA PRO A 77 6.93 14.77 10.10
C PRO A 77 7.60 13.43 9.77
N LEU A 78 7.44 12.97 8.53
CA LEU A 78 8.00 11.73 8.06
C LEU A 78 9.44 11.93 7.58
N THR A 79 10.31 10.99 7.92
CA THR A 79 11.70 10.97 7.46
C THR A 79 11.88 10.06 6.25
N GLY A 80 10.88 9.22 5.98
CA GLY A 80 10.89 8.35 4.82
C GLY A 80 9.56 7.65 4.62
N LEU A 81 9.34 7.18 3.39
CA LEU A 81 8.11 6.51 3.01
C LEU A 81 8.38 5.65 1.78
N SER A 82 7.88 4.43 1.80
CA SER A 82 7.95 3.54 0.64
C SER A 82 6.57 2.92 0.40
N VAL A 83 6.12 2.95 -0.84
CA VAL A 83 4.92 2.25 -1.27
C VAL A 83 5.30 1.40 -2.48
N ILE A 84 5.19 0.09 -2.35
CA ILE A 84 5.48 -0.85 -3.44
C ILE A 84 4.23 -1.68 -3.63
N HIS A 85 3.62 -1.58 -4.80
CA HIS A 85 2.39 -2.28 -5.12
C HIS A 85 2.59 -3.23 -6.29
N ARG A 86 2.23 -4.49 -6.10
CA ARG A 86 2.30 -5.48 -7.17
C ARG A 86 1.05 -5.40 -8.04
N VAL A 87 1.23 -5.74 -9.30
CA VAL A 87 0.16 -5.88 -10.28
C VAL A 87 0.32 -7.21 -10.99
N GLY A 88 -0.63 -7.55 -11.86
CA GLY A 88 -0.66 -8.83 -12.53
C GLY A 88 -1.32 -9.89 -11.66
N ARG A 89 -1.09 -11.15 -11.99
CA ARG A 89 -1.70 -12.28 -11.30
C ARG A 89 -0.92 -12.62 -10.02
N ILE A 90 -1.63 -12.57 -8.89
CA ILE A 90 -1.08 -12.82 -7.56
C ILE A 90 -1.85 -13.99 -6.95
N THR A 91 -1.16 -15.06 -6.60
CA THR A 91 -1.80 -16.24 -6.04
C THR A 91 -1.93 -16.12 -4.52
N ALA A 92 -2.80 -16.98 -3.95
CA ALA A 92 -3.05 -16.99 -2.51
C ALA A 92 -1.74 -17.16 -1.72
N GLY A 93 -1.57 -16.34 -0.70
CA GLY A 93 -0.37 -16.34 0.13
C GLY A 93 0.75 -15.43 -0.36
N GLU A 94 0.65 -14.90 -1.57
CA GLU A 94 1.66 -13.98 -2.10
C GLU A 94 1.43 -12.53 -1.66
N ASN A 95 2.51 -11.77 -1.62
CA ASN A 95 2.46 -10.35 -1.28
C ASN A 95 1.72 -9.54 -2.34
N ILE A 96 0.99 -8.54 -1.91
CA ILE A 96 0.30 -7.59 -2.80
C ILE A 96 0.94 -6.21 -2.70
N VAL A 97 1.09 -5.70 -1.50
CA VAL A 97 1.51 -4.32 -1.26
C VAL A 97 2.36 -4.22 -0.02
N LEU A 98 3.34 -3.32 -0.07
CA LEU A 98 4.17 -2.96 1.07
C LEU A 98 4.09 -1.45 1.26
N VAL A 99 3.79 -1.03 2.49
CA VAL A 99 3.89 0.37 2.90
C VAL A 99 4.86 0.46 4.07
N LEU A 100 5.89 1.27 3.92
CA LEU A 100 6.81 1.59 4.99
C LEU A 100 6.71 3.09 5.28
N THR A 101 6.59 3.44 6.54
CA THR A 101 6.62 4.84 6.98
C THR A 101 7.64 4.99 8.09
N ALA A 102 8.49 5.99 7.94
CA ALA A 102 9.56 6.26 8.89
C ALA A 102 9.41 7.67 9.47
N SER A 103 9.67 7.80 10.75
CA SER A 103 9.59 9.08 11.46
C SER A 103 10.52 9.05 12.67
N GLN A 104 10.77 10.20 13.25
CA GLN A 104 11.50 10.28 14.51
C GLN A 104 10.73 9.60 15.64
N HIS A 105 9.39 9.72 15.63
CA HIS A 105 8.50 9.17 16.66
C HIS A 105 7.41 8.30 16.03
N ARG A 106 6.96 7.29 16.80
CA ARG A 106 6.03 6.27 16.30
C ARG A 106 4.65 6.77 15.89
N GLN A 107 4.13 7.82 16.53
CA GLN A 107 2.77 8.31 16.26
C GLN A 107 2.59 8.70 14.79
N ALA A 108 3.53 9.46 14.26
CA ALA A 108 3.48 9.87 12.85
C ALA A 108 3.62 8.66 11.92
N ALA A 109 4.49 7.72 12.25
CA ALA A 109 4.69 6.53 11.43
C ALA A 109 3.42 5.68 11.36
N PHE A 110 2.74 5.43 12.49
CA PHE A 110 1.48 4.70 12.49
C PHE A 110 0.37 5.45 11.74
N ALA A 111 0.21 6.74 12.03
CA ALA A 111 -0.84 7.55 11.40
C ALA A 111 -0.68 7.59 9.88
N ALA A 112 0.53 7.81 9.40
CA ALA A 112 0.81 7.89 7.97
C ALA A 112 0.59 6.54 7.26
N ALA A 113 0.98 5.43 7.90
CA ALA A 113 0.76 4.11 7.31
C ALA A 113 -0.73 3.81 7.17
N GLU A 114 -1.53 4.10 8.19
CA GLU A 114 -2.97 3.90 8.16
C GLU A 114 -3.64 4.79 7.11
N PHE A 115 -3.25 6.06 7.07
CA PHE A 115 -3.73 7.02 6.06
C PHE A 115 -3.47 6.52 4.64
N LEU A 116 -2.24 6.10 4.35
CA LEU A 116 -1.87 5.61 3.03
C LEU A 116 -2.66 4.37 2.65
N MET A 117 -2.83 3.44 3.57
CA MET A 117 -3.60 2.22 3.30
C MET A 117 -5.08 2.51 3.07
N ASP A 118 -5.65 3.43 3.83
CA ASP A 118 -7.06 3.81 3.64
C ASP A 118 -7.28 4.39 2.23
N TYR A 119 -6.37 5.26 1.76
CA TYR A 119 -6.49 5.82 0.41
C TYR A 119 -6.17 4.81 -0.68
N LEU A 120 -5.20 3.93 -0.47
CA LEU A 120 -4.90 2.86 -1.43
C LEU A 120 -6.08 1.94 -1.62
N LYS A 121 -6.84 1.67 -0.57
CA LYS A 121 -8.03 0.81 -0.65
C LYS A 121 -9.23 1.51 -1.28
N ALA A 122 -9.43 2.79 -0.99
CA ALA A 122 -10.60 3.53 -1.46
C ALA A 122 -10.40 4.12 -2.86
N ASN A 123 -9.22 4.67 -3.13
CA ASN A 123 -8.94 5.46 -4.34
C ASN A 123 -7.84 4.86 -5.20
N ALA A 124 -7.44 3.62 -4.96
CA ALA A 124 -6.40 2.98 -5.75
C ALA A 124 -6.87 2.86 -7.20
N PRO A 125 -6.08 3.33 -8.16
CA PRO A 125 -6.42 3.21 -9.58
C PRO A 125 -6.09 1.81 -10.11
N PHE A 126 -6.59 0.79 -9.40
CA PHE A 126 -6.41 -0.60 -9.74
C PHE A 126 -7.76 -1.27 -9.96
N TRP A 127 -7.85 -2.12 -10.98
CA TRP A 127 -8.98 -3.02 -11.18
C TRP A 127 -8.59 -4.39 -10.68
N LYS A 128 -9.49 -5.02 -9.92
CA LYS A 128 -9.23 -6.29 -9.27
C LYS A 128 -10.17 -7.36 -9.80
N ARG A 129 -9.63 -8.47 -10.28
CA ARG A 129 -10.37 -9.69 -10.61
C ARG A 129 -9.98 -10.79 -9.65
N GLU A 130 -10.97 -11.51 -9.15
CA GLU A 130 -10.74 -12.69 -8.31
C GLU A 130 -11.03 -13.96 -9.10
N GLU A 131 -10.14 -14.95 -9.00
CA GLU A 131 -10.33 -16.30 -9.54
C GLU A 131 -10.74 -17.21 -8.40
N SER A 132 -11.96 -17.75 -8.46
CA SER A 132 -12.50 -18.68 -7.48
C SER A 132 -13.12 -19.88 -8.20
N ALA A 133 -13.63 -20.85 -7.43
CA ALA A 133 -14.36 -22.01 -7.98
C ALA A 133 -15.60 -21.58 -8.77
N ALA A 134 -16.17 -20.40 -8.46
CA ALA A 134 -17.34 -19.85 -9.16
C ALA A 134 -16.98 -19.08 -10.46
N GLY A 135 -15.69 -18.97 -10.80
CA GLY A 135 -15.23 -18.27 -11.98
C GLY A 135 -14.40 -17.03 -11.64
N THR A 136 -14.23 -16.16 -12.64
CA THR A 136 -13.45 -14.91 -12.49
C THR A 136 -14.41 -13.73 -12.45
N ASN A 137 -14.32 -12.91 -11.42
CA ASN A 137 -15.20 -11.76 -11.22
C ASN A 137 -14.41 -10.50 -10.88
N TRP A 138 -14.87 -9.36 -11.40
CA TRP A 138 -14.39 -8.05 -10.98
C TRP A 138 -14.90 -7.75 -9.57
N VAL A 139 -14.06 -7.12 -8.75
CA VAL A 139 -14.39 -6.78 -7.37
C VAL A 139 -14.42 -5.26 -7.22
N ASP A 140 -15.54 -4.75 -6.71
CA ASP A 140 -15.71 -3.33 -6.42
C ASP A 140 -15.05 -2.99 -5.06
N ALA A 141 -14.70 -1.70 -4.90
CA ALA A 141 -14.22 -1.18 -3.62
C ALA A 141 -15.31 -1.37 -2.56
N ARG A 142 -14.88 -1.74 -1.35
CA ARG A 142 -15.83 -1.93 -0.24
C ARG A 142 -16.21 -0.60 0.37
N SER A 143 -17.48 -0.43 0.76
CA SER A 143 -17.99 0.79 1.37
C SER A 143 -17.25 1.15 2.67
N GLN A 144 -16.80 0.17 3.44
CA GLN A 144 -16.02 0.42 4.65
C GLN A 144 -14.64 1.03 4.34
N ASP A 145 -14.08 0.72 3.16
CA ASP A 145 -12.82 1.34 2.72
C ASP A 145 -13.04 2.80 2.37
N ASP A 146 -14.15 3.13 1.73
CA ASP A 146 -14.53 4.51 1.43
C ASP A 146 -14.75 5.31 2.72
N ALA A 147 -15.42 4.72 3.71
CA ALA A 147 -15.64 5.35 5.00
C ALA A 147 -14.33 5.58 5.75
N ALA A 148 -13.41 4.62 5.71
CA ALA A 148 -12.10 4.75 6.34
C ALA A 148 -11.29 5.89 5.70
N ALA A 149 -11.30 6.00 4.37
CA ALA A 149 -10.61 7.08 3.67
C ALA A 149 -11.27 8.44 3.96
N ALA A 150 -12.60 8.49 4.05
CA ALA A 150 -13.36 9.73 4.25
C ALA A 150 -13.01 10.43 5.55
N ARG A 151 -12.65 9.70 6.61
CA ARG A 151 -12.29 10.30 7.91
C ARG A 151 -11.06 11.21 7.82
N TRP A 152 -10.19 11.00 6.84
CA TRP A 152 -8.97 11.78 6.64
C TRP A 152 -9.20 13.11 5.91
N THR A 153 -10.39 13.31 5.36
CA THR A 153 -10.76 14.59 4.72
C THR A 153 -11.06 15.66 5.76
N LYS A 154 -11.34 15.26 7.00
CA LYS A 154 -11.55 16.16 8.13
C LYS A 154 -10.19 16.37 8.80
N SER A 155 -9.60 17.48 8.58
CA SER A 155 -8.35 17.85 9.22
C SER A 155 -8.58 18.63 10.50
#